data_8760caeef54bd59f3f08a0595d502349
#
_entry.id   8760caeef54bd59f3f08a0595d502349
#
_cell.length_a   1.000
_cell.length_b   1.000
_cell.length_c   1.000
_cell.angle_alpha   90.00
_cell.angle_beta   90.00
_cell.angle_gamma   90.00
#
_symmetry.space_group_name_H-M   'P 1'
#
loop_
_entity.id
_entity.type
_entity.pdbx_description
1 polymer ?
#
loop_
_entity_poly.entity_id
_entity_poly.type
_entity_poly.pdbx_seq_one_letter_code
_entity_poly.pdbx_strand_id
1 'polypeptide(L)'
;MYSGYNHYNRQKSSTGTTIIDPNSAWFAQEPHWPLIEDLLGGTYQMRSRHRKYLPQEVRELDESYDNRLARSVCPPYFVRLERMMAGMLVRKPVRLNDTSDDIRLHMFDVDLEGNDLNVWTYETARKMIRYGHCGVLVDAPAAGQAGRPYWITYTPREILGWRTEMIDGKLKFTQLRLLEKVFEPDGLYGEKVVEQVRLLTPGAYEIHRKGKNNEYVKFDEGTMSLPEIPFAVAYSNKINFMESRPPMADIAELNLKAYQLQSDLSNQLHISSVPMLAFFGFPQSSEEVSAGPGEAIAFPAEGRAEYIEPSGNSFEAQFKQIDRVEKQINELGLAAVLGQKLSAETAESKKIDRSQGDSTMMVIAQQMQDMIDNCLMFHGQYLGSDGGSCFVNRDFVAQRLEPQEIQSLLQLYTAGTITQETLLTQLHEGEVLGDEFEVEEEIEATESGGLREISEPIEEADESMPEQPADE
;
A
#
# COMPACT_ATOMS: atom_id res chain seq x y z
N MET A 1 -35.67 13.83 -7.69
CA MET A 1 -35.86 13.25 -6.33
C MET A 1 -34.71 12.32 -6.10
N TYR A 2 -33.74 12.77 -5.32
CA TYR A 2 -32.59 11.94 -4.93
C TYR A 2 -33.05 10.95 -3.85
N SER A 3 -33.28 9.70 -4.24
CA SER A 3 -33.48 8.58 -3.31
C SER A 3 -32.26 7.69 -3.39
N GLY A 4 -31.28 7.93 -2.54
CA GLY A 4 -30.09 7.10 -2.61
C GLY A 4 -28.99 7.38 -1.61
N TYR A 5 -29.31 7.81 -0.38
CA TYR A 5 -28.29 7.81 0.69
C TYR A 5 -28.97 7.62 2.06
N ASN A 6 -29.57 6.43 2.24
CA ASN A 6 -30.04 5.99 3.56
C ASN A 6 -29.49 4.59 3.85
N HIS A 7 -28.14 4.43 3.80
CA HIS A 7 -27.50 3.20 4.26
C HIS A 7 -26.77 3.33 5.59
N TYR A 8 -26.89 4.47 6.28
CA TYR A 8 -26.12 4.73 7.51
C TYR A 8 -26.74 4.22 8.80
N ASN A 9 -27.82 3.41 8.78
CA ASN A 9 -28.39 2.86 10.03
C ASN A 9 -29.06 1.49 9.83
N ARG A 10 -28.39 0.53 9.23
CA ARG A 10 -28.65 -0.86 9.57
C ARG A 10 -27.46 -1.37 10.37
N GLN A 11 -27.55 -1.29 11.70
CA GLN A 11 -26.87 -2.26 12.55
C GLN A 11 -27.39 -3.63 12.10
N LYS A 12 -26.69 -4.29 11.19
CA LYS A 12 -26.85 -5.70 10.93
C LYS A 12 -26.35 -6.37 12.20
N SER A 13 -27.27 -6.67 13.13
CA SER A 13 -26.93 -7.56 14.22
C SER A 13 -26.53 -8.88 13.60
N SER A 14 -25.30 -9.32 13.84
CA SER A 14 -24.90 -10.67 13.49
C SER A 14 -25.77 -11.60 14.33
N THR A 15 -26.62 -12.38 13.68
CA THR A 15 -27.39 -13.42 14.40
C THR A 15 -26.45 -14.51 14.92
N GLY A 16 -25.22 -14.59 14.40
CA GLY A 16 -24.18 -15.50 14.88
C GLY A 16 -24.59 -16.98 14.81
N THR A 17 -25.48 -17.31 13.89
CA THR A 17 -26.04 -18.66 13.79
C THR A 17 -25.12 -19.63 13.05
N THR A 18 -24.24 -19.12 12.19
CA THR A 18 -23.31 -19.94 11.43
C THR A 18 -21.86 -19.50 11.66
N ILE A 19 -20.90 -20.41 11.41
CA ILE A 19 -19.49 -20.12 11.65
C ILE A 19 -18.94 -19.03 10.73
N ILE A 20 -19.55 -18.84 9.56
CA ILE A 20 -19.14 -17.83 8.59
C ILE A 20 -19.74 -16.45 8.86
N ASP A 21 -20.74 -16.32 9.73
CA ASP A 21 -21.38 -15.04 10.02
C ASP A 21 -20.39 -14.08 10.70
N PRO A 22 -20.06 -12.93 10.08
CA PRO A 22 -19.19 -11.96 10.72
C PRO A 22 -19.81 -11.35 11.98
N ASN A 23 -18.98 -10.84 12.87
CA ASN A 23 -19.43 -10.10 14.05
C ASN A 23 -19.86 -8.67 13.70
N SER A 24 -20.42 -7.93 14.66
CA SER A 24 -20.90 -6.54 14.47
C SER A 24 -19.77 -5.59 14.10
N ALA A 25 -18.58 -5.76 14.66
CA ALA A 25 -17.42 -4.93 14.37
C ALA A 25 -16.94 -5.08 12.92
N TRP A 26 -17.05 -6.25 12.35
CA TRP A 26 -16.79 -6.48 10.92
C TRP A 26 -17.73 -5.66 10.04
N PHE A 27 -19.06 -5.73 10.33
CA PHE A 27 -20.06 -4.96 9.59
C PHE A 27 -19.92 -3.45 9.73
N ALA A 28 -19.39 -2.96 10.84
CA ALA A 28 -19.11 -1.53 11.02
C ALA A 28 -17.99 -1.03 10.07
N GLN A 29 -17.06 -1.89 9.72
CA GLN A 29 -15.90 -1.57 8.89
C GLN A 29 -16.14 -1.86 7.38
N GLU A 30 -17.02 -2.83 7.05
CA GLU A 30 -17.31 -3.28 5.67
C GLU A 30 -17.55 -2.15 4.67
N PRO A 31 -18.27 -1.05 4.99
CA PRO A 31 -18.60 -0.01 4.00
C PRO A 31 -17.38 0.66 3.34
N HIS A 32 -16.23 0.65 4.00
CA HIS A 32 -15.01 1.27 3.48
C HIS A 32 -14.25 0.40 2.47
N TRP A 33 -14.42 -0.92 2.50
CA TRP A 33 -13.57 -1.85 1.74
C TRP A 33 -13.88 -1.96 0.24
N PRO A 34 -15.17 -1.94 -0.21
CA PRO A 34 -15.49 -2.19 -1.61
C PRO A 34 -14.87 -1.17 -2.58
N LEU A 35 -14.84 0.12 -2.21
CA LEU A 35 -14.20 1.14 -3.05
C LEU A 35 -12.69 0.94 -3.10
N ILE A 36 -12.05 0.65 -1.96
CA ILE A 36 -10.62 0.40 -1.88
C ILE A 36 -10.23 -0.78 -2.77
N GLU A 37 -10.96 -1.90 -2.69
CA GLU A 37 -10.74 -3.08 -3.53
C GLU A 37 -10.85 -2.76 -5.03
N ASP A 38 -11.90 -2.03 -5.40
CA ASP A 38 -12.14 -1.69 -6.79
C ASP A 38 -11.06 -0.72 -7.32
N LEU A 39 -10.54 0.22 -6.50
CA LEU A 39 -9.41 1.08 -6.84
C LEU A 39 -8.10 0.30 -6.99
N LEU A 40 -7.86 -0.71 -6.14
CA LEU A 40 -6.68 -1.59 -6.26
C LEU A 40 -6.68 -2.37 -7.57
N GLY A 41 -7.84 -2.76 -8.09
CA GLY A 41 -7.98 -3.40 -9.40
C GLY A 41 -7.82 -2.44 -10.60
N GLY A 42 -7.65 -1.13 -10.33
CA GLY A 42 -7.37 -0.10 -11.33
C GLY A 42 -8.49 0.12 -12.34
N THR A 43 -8.13 0.67 -13.49
CA THR A 43 -9.08 1.07 -14.54
C THR A 43 -10.00 -0.07 -14.98
N TYR A 44 -9.46 -1.29 -15.13
CA TYR A 44 -10.25 -2.44 -15.55
C TYR A 44 -11.36 -2.75 -14.54
N GLN A 45 -11.02 -2.84 -13.27
CA GLN A 45 -11.97 -3.14 -12.20
C GLN A 45 -13.01 -2.01 -12.05
N MET A 46 -12.56 -0.74 -12.07
CA MET A 46 -13.45 0.42 -11.97
C MET A 46 -14.46 0.48 -13.12
N ARG A 47 -14.04 0.18 -14.36
CA ARG A 47 -14.94 0.07 -15.51
C ARG A 47 -15.94 -1.07 -15.35
N SER A 48 -15.52 -2.24 -14.84
CA SER A 48 -16.39 -3.40 -14.65
C SER A 48 -17.54 -3.13 -13.66
N ARG A 49 -17.43 -2.09 -12.82
CA ARG A 49 -18.47 -1.66 -11.89
C ARG A 49 -19.52 -0.73 -12.51
N HIS A 50 -19.33 -0.33 -13.75
CA HIS A 50 -20.29 0.47 -14.53
C HIS A 50 -20.89 1.64 -13.75
N ARG A 51 -22.23 1.70 -13.69
CA ARG A 51 -23.02 2.77 -13.06
C ARG A 51 -22.79 2.94 -11.56
N LYS A 52 -22.11 2.00 -10.91
CA LYS A 52 -21.75 2.13 -9.49
C LYS A 52 -20.81 3.32 -9.25
N TYR A 53 -19.84 3.53 -10.14
CA TYR A 53 -18.83 4.57 -10.01
C TYR A 53 -18.89 5.66 -11.07
N LEU A 54 -19.44 5.37 -12.25
CA LEU A 54 -19.73 6.34 -13.29
C LEU A 54 -21.23 6.36 -13.54
N PRO A 55 -22.00 7.19 -12.85
CA PRO A 55 -23.45 7.30 -13.09
C PRO A 55 -23.75 7.67 -14.54
N GLN A 56 -24.81 7.10 -15.09
CA GLN A 56 -25.35 7.49 -16.37
C GLN A 56 -26.26 8.68 -16.20
N GLU A 57 -26.12 9.70 -17.05
CA GLU A 57 -27.00 10.86 -17.06
C GLU A 57 -28.39 10.50 -17.56
N VAL A 58 -29.42 11.22 -17.05
CA VAL A 58 -30.85 10.88 -17.32
C VAL A 58 -31.18 10.83 -18.80
N ARG A 59 -30.49 11.60 -19.65
CA ARG A 59 -30.70 11.66 -21.10
C ARG A 59 -29.56 11.05 -21.91
N GLU A 60 -28.57 10.45 -21.27
CA GLU A 60 -27.46 9.77 -21.93
C GLU A 60 -27.96 8.43 -22.49
N LEU A 61 -27.78 8.20 -23.78
CA LEU A 61 -28.10 6.93 -24.43
C LEU A 61 -27.14 5.84 -23.93
N ASP A 62 -27.58 4.58 -23.86
CA ASP A 62 -26.74 3.46 -23.41
C ASP A 62 -25.46 3.33 -24.23
N GLU A 63 -25.53 3.49 -25.55
CA GLU A 63 -24.36 3.46 -26.43
C GLU A 63 -23.38 4.61 -26.13
N SER A 64 -23.88 5.80 -25.86
CA SER A 64 -23.04 6.96 -25.48
C SER A 64 -22.37 6.73 -24.13
N TYR A 65 -23.10 6.13 -23.18
CA TYR A 65 -22.57 5.73 -21.89
C TYR A 65 -21.45 4.69 -22.02
N ASP A 66 -21.66 3.63 -22.80
CA ASP A 66 -20.68 2.57 -23.02
C ASP A 66 -19.42 3.12 -23.70
N ASN A 67 -19.58 4.02 -24.67
CA ASN A 67 -18.47 4.72 -25.32
C ASN A 67 -17.70 5.62 -24.34
N ARG A 68 -18.39 6.34 -23.43
CA ARG A 68 -17.75 7.12 -22.36
C ARG A 68 -17.02 6.23 -21.38
N LEU A 69 -17.64 5.14 -20.94
CA LEU A 69 -17.05 4.15 -20.03
C LEU A 69 -15.78 3.54 -20.62
N ALA A 70 -15.80 3.16 -21.91
CA ALA A 70 -14.65 2.58 -22.60
C ALA A 70 -13.43 3.52 -22.69
N ARG A 71 -13.66 4.84 -22.72
CA ARG A 71 -12.59 5.87 -22.73
C ARG A 71 -12.14 6.28 -21.34
N SER A 72 -12.95 6.01 -20.30
CA SER A 72 -12.65 6.47 -18.94
C SER A 72 -11.44 5.74 -18.35
N VAL A 73 -10.50 6.48 -17.78
CA VAL A 73 -9.29 5.95 -17.11
C VAL A 73 -9.31 6.36 -15.64
N CYS A 74 -9.14 5.41 -14.74
CA CYS A 74 -9.03 5.69 -13.32
C CYS A 74 -7.56 5.98 -12.96
N PRO A 75 -7.25 7.21 -12.51
CA PRO A 75 -5.87 7.51 -12.09
C PRO A 75 -5.51 6.73 -10.82
N PRO A 76 -4.29 6.19 -10.72
CA PRO A 76 -3.90 5.28 -9.63
C PRO A 76 -3.39 6.01 -8.37
N TYR A 77 -4.03 7.11 -7.95
CA TYR A 77 -3.56 7.93 -6.81
C TYR A 77 -3.52 7.15 -5.52
N PHE A 78 -4.61 6.43 -5.20
CA PHE A 78 -4.71 5.60 -4.00
C PHE A 78 -3.59 4.55 -3.92
N VAL A 79 -3.42 3.78 -4.99
CA VAL A 79 -2.43 2.70 -5.08
C VAL A 79 -1.00 3.24 -4.96
N ARG A 80 -0.75 4.39 -5.58
CA ARG A 80 0.57 5.03 -5.54
C ARG A 80 0.93 5.52 -4.15
N LEU A 81 0.00 6.17 -3.46
CA LEU A 81 0.21 6.65 -2.09
C LEU A 81 0.36 5.50 -1.09
N GLU A 82 -0.45 4.46 -1.22
CA GLU A 82 -0.37 3.26 -0.37
C GLU A 82 1.02 2.61 -0.48
N ARG A 83 1.51 2.42 -1.71
CA ARG A 83 2.85 1.84 -1.95
C ARG A 83 3.97 2.73 -1.40
N MET A 84 3.82 4.04 -1.51
CA MET A 84 4.79 5.00 -0.99
C MET A 84 4.85 4.92 0.53
N MET A 85 3.72 4.93 1.23
CA MET A 85 3.66 4.81 2.69
C MET A 85 4.26 3.48 3.19
N ALA A 86 3.91 2.36 2.54
CA ALA A 86 4.47 1.07 2.90
C ALA A 86 5.99 1.01 2.63
N GLY A 87 6.45 1.57 1.50
CA GLY A 87 7.88 1.63 1.16
C GLY A 87 8.72 2.42 2.16
N MET A 88 8.14 3.44 2.80
CA MET A 88 8.84 4.21 3.84
C MET A 88 9.16 3.37 5.08
N LEU A 89 8.29 2.45 5.46
CA LEU A 89 8.51 1.57 6.62
C LEU A 89 9.70 0.61 6.42
N VAL A 90 9.92 0.20 5.18
CA VAL A 90 11.01 -0.70 4.80
C VAL A 90 12.15 0.00 4.04
N ARG A 91 12.24 1.33 4.15
CA ARG A 91 13.34 2.10 3.54
C ARG A 91 14.72 1.65 4.03
N LYS A 92 14.81 1.32 5.31
CA LYS A 92 15.92 0.57 5.89
C LYS A 92 15.43 -0.82 6.27
N PRO A 93 16.25 -1.86 6.10
CA PRO A 93 15.86 -3.22 6.45
C PRO A 93 15.43 -3.37 7.91
N VAL A 94 14.47 -4.26 8.16
CA VAL A 94 14.08 -4.63 9.52
C VAL A 94 15.25 -5.35 10.18
N ARG A 95 15.73 -4.83 11.30
CA ARG A 95 16.85 -5.42 12.05
C ARG A 95 16.32 -6.33 13.14
N LEU A 96 16.93 -7.50 13.29
CA LEU A 96 16.64 -8.46 14.34
C LEU A 96 17.67 -8.35 15.45
N ASN A 97 17.21 -8.20 16.70
CA ASN A 97 18.05 -8.09 17.90
C ASN A 97 17.78 -9.28 18.82
N ASP A 98 18.83 -9.85 19.39
CA ASP A 98 18.77 -10.95 20.37
C ASP A 98 17.96 -12.17 19.89
N THR A 99 17.92 -12.38 18.58
CA THR A 99 17.15 -13.44 17.92
C THR A 99 18.06 -14.65 17.69
N SER A 100 17.57 -15.87 17.98
CA SER A 100 18.34 -17.10 17.74
C SER A 100 18.63 -17.32 16.25
N ASP A 101 19.72 -18.03 15.93
CA ASP A 101 20.13 -18.30 14.55
C ASP A 101 19.06 -19.08 13.76
N ASP A 102 18.34 -20.00 14.40
CA ASP A 102 17.25 -20.75 13.78
C ASP A 102 16.13 -19.82 13.33
N ILE A 103 15.74 -18.86 14.18
CA ILE A 103 14.73 -17.86 13.82
C ILE A 103 15.23 -16.95 12.70
N ARG A 104 16.48 -16.47 12.78
CA ARG A 104 17.10 -15.67 11.72
C ARG A 104 17.06 -16.39 10.37
N LEU A 105 17.36 -17.68 10.36
CA LEU A 105 17.27 -18.50 9.14
C LEU A 105 15.84 -18.59 8.60
N HIS A 106 14.84 -18.72 9.48
CA HIS A 106 13.44 -18.75 9.08
C HIS A 106 12.95 -17.43 8.51
N MET A 107 13.56 -16.29 8.88
CA MET A 107 13.19 -14.96 8.37
C MET A 107 13.63 -14.69 6.92
N PHE A 108 14.41 -15.57 6.28
CA PHE A 108 14.65 -15.52 4.84
C PHE A 108 13.45 -16.01 4.00
N ASP A 109 12.51 -16.69 4.63
CA ASP A 109 11.26 -17.16 4.02
C ASP A 109 10.20 -17.25 5.12
N VAL A 110 9.57 -16.13 5.45
CA VAL A 110 8.71 -15.96 6.62
C VAL A 110 7.39 -16.74 6.50
N ASP A 111 6.83 -16.77 5.29
CA ASP A 111 5.48 -17.25 4.98
C ASP A 111 5.44 -18.59 4.22
N LEU A 112 6.58 -19.21 3.95
CA LEU A 112 6.75 -20.37 3.08
C LEU A 112 6.40 -20.12 1.60
N GLU A 113 6.32 -18.85 1.20
CA GLU A 113 6.09 -18.42 -0.18
C GLU A 113 7.36 -17.83 -0.83
N GLY A 114 8.48 -17.81 -0.09
CA GLY A 114 9.78 -17.29 -0.52
C GLY A 114 9.97 -15.81 -0.20
N ASN A 115 9.14 -15.21 0.64
CA ASN A 115 9.27 -13.81 1.06
C ASN A 115 10.15 -13.70 2.31
N ASP A 116 11.23 -12.92 2.22
CA ASP A 116 12.02 -12.54 3.38
C ASP A 116 11.25 -11.57 4.30
N LEU A 117 11.79 -11.32 5.48
CA LEU A 117 11.15 -10.44 6.48
C LEU A 117 10.87 -9.03 5.94
N ASN A 118 11.71 -8.47 5.08
CA ASN A 118 11.53 -7.12 4.54
C ASN A 118 10.39 -7.08 3.52
N VAL A 119 10.38 -8.01 2.57
CA VAL A 119 9.30 -8.14 1.56
C VAL A 119 7.97 -8.44 2.26
N TRP A 120 7.97 -9.38 3.22
CA TRP A 120 6.80 -9.70 4.01
C TRP A 120 6.28 -8.50 4.82
N THR A 121 7.18 -7.73 5.44
CA THR A 121 6.83 -6.49 6.17
C THR A 121 6.20 -5.46 5.25
N TYR A 122 6.77 -5.27 4.03
CA TYR A 122 6.21 -4.37 3.02
C TYR A 122 4.78 -4.77 2.62
N GLU A 123 4.54 -6.04 2.27
CA GLU A 123 3.21 -6.50 1.86
C GLU A 123 2.21 -6.46 3.02
N THR A 124 2.64 -6.76 4.24
CA THR A 124 1.81 -6.68 5.45
C THR A 124 1.47 -5.23 5.78
N ALA A 125 2.43 -4.30 5.66
CA ALA A 125 2.21 -2.87 5.82
C ALA A 125 1.18 -2.33 4.83
N ARG A 126 1.24 -2.76 3.58
CA ARG A 126 0.24 -2.42 2.56
C ARG A 126 -1.17 -2.86 2.99
N LYS A 127 -1.32 -4.10 3.47
CA LYS A 127 -2.61 -4.61 3.98
C LYS A 127 -3.11 -3.78 5.16
N MET A 128 -2.23 -3.45 6.11
CA MET A 128 -2.55 -2.63 7.28
C MET A 128 -2.99 -1.21 6.89
N ILE A 129 -2.31 -0.56 5.94
CA ILE A 129 -2.63 0.78 5.45
C ILE A 129 -3.96 0.79 4.67
N ARG A 130 -4.21 -0.23 3.85
CA ARG A 130 -5.44 -0.36 3.05
C ARG A 130 -6.69 -0.44 3.91
N TYR A 131 -6.64 -1.25 4.97
CA TYR A 131 -7.81 -1.66 5.72
C TYR A 131 -7.89 -1.11 7.14
N GLY A 132 -6.84 -0.41 7.60
CA GLY A 132 -6.80 0.18 8.93
C GLY A 132 -6.12 -0.71 9.98
N HIS A 133 -6.15 -2.02 9.81
CA HIS A 133 -5.40 -3.00 10.60
C HIS A 133 -5.16 -4.29 9.80
N CYS A 134 -4.29 -5.14 10.31
CA CYS A 134 -4.13 -6.52 9.87
C CYS A 134 -3.80 -7.39 11.08
N GLY A 135 -4.00 -8.69 10.93
CA GLY A 135 -3.60 -9.67 11.92
C GLY A 135 -2.68 -10.71 11.32
N VAL A 136 -1.78 -11.25 12.13
CA VAL A 136 -0.82 -12.29 11.73
C VAL A 136 -0.97 -13.48 12.64
N LEU A 137 -1.23 -14.63 12.04
CA LEU A 137 -1.19 -15.92 12.72
C LEU A 137 0.20 -16.51 12.55
N VAL A 138 0.86 -16.81 13.64
CA VAL A 138 2.06 -17.65 13.63
C VAL A 138 1.60 -19.09 13.69
N ASP A 139 1.62 -19.78 12.56
CA ASP A 139 1.18 -21.16 12.43
C ASP A 139 2.39 -22.10 12.41
N ALA A 140 2.16 -23.34 12.76
CA ALA A 140 3.18 -24.39 12.73
C ALA A 140 2.54 -25.72 12.30
N PRO A 141 3.33 -26.63 11.68
CA PRO A 141 2.84 -27.96 11.38
C PRO A 141 2.27 -28.66 12.62
N ALA A 142 1.28 -29.54 12.40
CA ALA A 142 0.69 -30.32 13.49
C ALA A 142 1.77 -31.10 14.24
N ALA A 143 1.56 -31.30 15.54
CA ALA A 143 2.51 -31.98 16.40
C ALA A 143 2.95 -33.32 15.81
N GLY A 144 4.25 -33.52 15.61
CA GLY A 144 4.84 -34.74 15.01
C GLY A 144 5.01 -34.69 13.50
N GLN A 145 4.59 -33.63 12.82
CA GLN A 145 4.91 -33.40 11.40
C GLN A 145 6.21 -32.60 11.26
N ALA A 146 6.98 -32.93 10.24
CA ALA A 146 8.17 -32.15 9.91
C ALA A 146 7.80 -30.80 9.31
N GLY A 147 8.48 -29.73 9.75
CA GLY A 147 8.26 -28.38 9.27
C GLY A 147 8.67 -27.37 10.34
N ARG A 148 8.53 -26.09 10.00
CA ARG A 148 8.89 -24.95 10.85
C ARG A 148 7.70 -24.01 11.03
N PRO A 149 7.67 -23.16 12.07
CA PRO A 149 6.69 -22.11 12.19
C PRO A 149 6.79 -21.12 11.01
N TYR A 150 5.67 -20.54 10.62
CA TYR A 150 5.54 -19.54 9.52
C TYR A 150 4.40 -18.58 9.82
N TRP A 151 4.35 -17.46 9.10
CA TRP A 151 3.44 -16.37 9.40
C TRP A 151 2.41 -16.20 8.27
N ILE A 152 1.13 -16.13 8.64
CA ILE A 152 0.03 -15.91 7.72
C ILE A 152 -0.63 -14.57 8.05
N THR A 153 -0.67 -13.65 7.08
CA THR A 153 -1.29 -12.33 7.27
C THR A 153 -2.74 -12.33 6.83
N TYR A 154 -3.64 -11.90 7.72
CA TYR A 154 -5.07 -11.74 7.49
C TYR A 154 -5.46 -10.26 7.48
N THR A 155 -6.29 -9.88 6.51
CA THR A 155 -6.95 -8.58 6.47
C THR A 155 -8.21 -8.59 7.35
N PRO A 156 -8.75 -7.42 7.73
CA PRO A 156 -10.00 -7.35 8.50
C PRO A 156 -11.17 -8.06 7.84
N ARG A 157 -11.17 -8.18 6.51
CA ARG A 157 -12.20 -8.88 5.74
C ARG A 157 -12.21 -10.38 5.98
N GLU A 158 -11.04 -10.92 6.25
CA GLU A 158 -10.81 -12.35 6.51
C GLU A 158 -10.99 -12.71 7.99
N ILE A 159 -10.99 -11.71 8.88
CA ILE A 159 -11.21 -11.90 10.31
C ILE A 159 -12.72 -11.79 10.61
N LEU A 160 -13.43 -12.93 10.54
CA LEU A 160 -14.88 -12.94 10.66
C LEU A 160 -15.39 -12.59 12.06
N GLY A 161 -14.61 -12.94 13.11
CA GLY A 161 -15.01 -12.64 14.47
C GLY A 161 -14.07 -13.20 15.51
N TRP A 162 -14.19 -12.68 16.72
CA TRP A 162 -13.33 -13.03 17.84
C TRP A 162 -14.09 -12.98 19.17
N ARG A 163 -13.55 -13.64 20.16
CA ARG A 163 -13.89 -13.49 21.59
C ARG A 163 -12.61 -13.30 22.36
N THR A 164 -12.66 -12.48 23.40
CA THR A 164 -11.51 -12.19 24.25
C THR A 164 -11.93 -12.22 25.72
N GLU A 165 -11.00 -12.61 26.58
CA GLU A 165 -11.15 -12.58 28.02
C GLU A 165 -9.91 -11.97 28.67
N MET A 166 -10.08 -11.40 29.87
CA MET A 166 -8.97 -10.89 30.69
C MET A 166 -8.35 -12.08 31.43
N ILE A 167 -7.16 -12.49 31.02
CA ILE A 167 -6.38 -13.58 31.62
C ILE A 167 -5.05 -13.00 32.06
N ASP A 168 -4.73 -13.13 33.35
CA ASP A 168 -3.50 -12.61 33.95
C ASP A 168 -3.25 -11.12 33.68
N GLY A 169 -4.32 -10.31 33.73
CA GLY A 169 -4.25 -8.86 33.47
C GLY A 169 -4.00 -8.45 32.02
N LYS A 170 -4.03 -9.42 31.08
CA LYS A 170 -3.90 -9.19 29.64
C LYS A 170 -5.16 -9.64 28.91
N LEU A 171 -5.55 -8.89 27.88
CA LEU A 171 -6.64 -9.28 26.98
C LEU A 171 -6.13 -10.37 26.03
N LYS A 172 -6.65 -11.61 26.17
CA LYS A 172 -6.28 -12.74 25.31
C LYS A 172 -7.45 -13.21 24.47
N PHE A 173 -7.17 -13.72 23.28
CA PHE A 173 -8.17 -14.35 22.43
C PHE A 173 -8.56 -15.70 23.03
N THR A 174 -9.89 -15.93 23.19
CA THR A 174 -10.46 -17.24 23.54
C THR A 174 -11.12 -17.90 22.35
N GLN A 175 -11.41 -17.14 21.28
CA GLN A 175 -11.91 -17.64 20.01
C GLN A 175 -11.51 -16.68 18.90
N LEU A 176 -11.11 -17.22 17.74
CA LEU A 176 -10.85 -16.44 16.53
C LEU A 176 -11.34 -17.23 15.31
N ARG A 177 -12.08 -16.55 14.42
CA ARG A 177 -12.59 -17.16 13.18
C ARG A 177 -11.98 -16.44 11.98
N LEU A 178 -11.27 -17.20 11.15
CA LEU A 178 -10.52 -16.70 9.99
C LEU A 178 -11.09 -17.34 8.72
N LEU A 179 -11.38 -16.52 7.72
CA LEU A 179 -11.79 -16.95 6.39
C LEU A 179 -10.54 -17.17 5.54
N GLU A 180 -10.42 -18.34 4.96
CA GLU A 180 -9.30 -18.74 4.14
C GLU A 180 -9.75 -19.22 2.76
N LYS A 181 -8.91 -19.01 1.77
CA LYS A 181 -9.05 -19.57 0.42
C LYS A 181 -7.86 -20.47 0.13
N VAL A 182 -8.14 -21.76 -0.05
CA VAL A 182 -7.15 -22.79 -0.31
C VAL A 182 -7.29 -23.24 -1.76
N PHE A 183 -6.17 -23.36 -2.45
CA PHE A 183 -6.12 -23.93 -3.79
C PHE A 183 -5.92 -25.44 -3.70
N GLU A 184 -6.83 -26.20 -4.28
CA GLU A 184 -6.74 -27.65 -4.35
C GLU A 184 -6.67 -28.11 -5.82
N PRO A 185 -5.89 -29.14 -6.12
CA PRO A 185 -5.90 -29.74 -7.46
C PRO A 185 -7.31 -30.19 -7.87
N ASP A 186 -7.69 -29.89 -9.11
CA ASP A 186 -8.93 -30.37 -9.73
C ASP A 186 -8.59 -31.05 -11.07
N GLY A 187 -8.49 -32.36 -11.07
CA GLY A 187 -8.00 -33.15 -12.19
C GLY A 187 -6.48 -33.04 -12.38
N LEU A 188 -6.01 -33.28 -13.61
CA LEU A 188 -4.57 -33.39 -13.92
C LEU A 188 -3.89 -32.02 -14.03
N TYR A 189 -4.60 -31.00 -14.47
CA TYR A 189 -4.04 -29.66 -14.78
C TYR A 189 -4.88 -28.50 -14.21
N GLY A 190 -6.03 -28.81 -13.60
CA GLY A 190 -6.92 -27.80 -13.04
C GLY A 190 -6.69 -27.57 -11.56
N GLU A 191 -7.17 -26.43 -11.07
CA GLU A 191 -7.26 -26.10 -9.66
C GLU A 191 -8.64 -25.54 -9.33
N LYS A 192 -9.06 -25.76 -8.10
CA LYS A 192 -10.27 -25.16 -7.54
C LYS A 192 -9.93 -24.38 -6.30
N VAL A 193 -10.60 -23.23 -6.13
CA VAL A 193 -10.53 -22.46 -4.91
C VAL A 193 -11.56 -22.98 -3.92
N VAL A 194 -11.11 -23.44 -2.76
CA VAL A 194 -11.96 -23.90 -1.66
C VAL A 194 -11.96 -22.82 -0.58
N GLU A 195 -13.13 -22.30 -0.27
CA GLU A 195 -13.32 -21.38 0.84
C GLU A 195 -13.55 -22.17 2.12
N GLN A 196 -12.79 -21.84 3.17
CA GLN A 196 -12.89 -22.49 4.47
C GLN A 196 -12.84 -21.46 5.59
N VAL A 197 -13.38 -21.84 6.75
CA VAL A 197 -13.27 -21.06 7.98
C VAL A 197 -12.41 -21.84 8.96
N ARG A 198 -11.31 -21.23 9.39
CA ARG A 198 -10.46 -21.72 10.49
C ARG A 198 -10.97 -21.11 11.79
N LEU A 199 -11.41 -21.97 12.69
CA LEU A 199 -11.77 -21.63 14.05
C LEU A 199 -10.61 -21.97 14.96
N LEU A 200 -10.07 -20.98 15.63
CA LEU A 200 -9.00 -21.11 16.62
C LEU A 200 -9.58 -20.94 18.03
N THR A 201 -9.19 -21.82 18.91
CA THR A 201 -9.40 -21.76 20.35
C THR A 201 -8.06 -22.05 21.06
N PRO A 202 -7.87 -21.67 22.34
CA PRO A 202 -6.62 -21.96 23.03
C PRO A 202 -6.24 -23.44 22.94
N GLY A 203 -5.09 -23.72 22.33
CA GLY A 203 -4.55 -25.08 22.16
C GLY A 203 -5.20 -25.94 21.08
N ALA A 204 -6.19 -25.44 20.32
CA ALA A 204 -6.90 -26.25 19.30
C ALA A 204 -7.37 -25.43 18.11
N TYR A 205 -7.50 -26.10 16.96
CA TYR A 205 -8.10 -25.52 15.76
C TYR A 205 -9.14 -26.46 15.15
N GLU A 206 -10.09 -25.89 14.43
CA GLU A 206 -11.04 -26.58 13.58
C GLU A 206 -11.09 -25.90 12.19
N ILE A 207 -11.16 -26.71 11.14
CA ILE A 207 -11.40 -26.25 9.77
C ILE A 207 -12.81 -26.61 9.37
N HIS A 208 -13.57 -25.61 8.94
CA HIS A 208 -14.93 -25.79 8.44
C HIS A 208 -15.00 -25.43 6.96
N ARG A 209 -15.58 -26.31 6.15
CA ARG A 209 -15.76 -26.16 4.71
C ARG A 209 -17.23 -26.23 4.31
N LYS A 210 -17.53 -25.64 3.18
CA LYS A 210 -18.87 -25.65 2.62
C LYS A 210 -19.25 -27.04 2.14
N GLY A 211 -20.26 -27.62 2.75
CA GLY A 211 -20.82 -28.94 2.39
C GLY A 211 -21.83 -28.85 1.23
N LYS A 212 -22.40 -30.01 0.86
CA LYS A 212 -23.33 -30.13 -0.28
C LYS A 212 -24.60 -29.26 -0.14
N ASN A 213 -25.05 -28.99 1.08
CA ASN A 213 -26.24 -28.19 1.36
C ASN A 213 -25.93 -26.70 1.60
N ASN A 214 -24.78 -26.21 1.19
CA ASN A 214 -24.35 -24.84 1.44
C ASN A 214 -24.08 -24.50 2.92
N GLU A 215 -24.09 -25.47 3.82
CA GLU A 215 -23.78 -25.34 5.23
C GLU A 215 -22.29 -25.60 5.45
N TYR A 216 -21.67 -24.87 6.40
CA TYR A 216 -20.29 -25.12 6.80
C TYR A 216 -20.24 -26.29 7.80
N VAL A 217 -19.55 -27.34 7.42
CA VAL A 217 -19.36 -28.56 8.24
C VAL A 217 -17.89 -28.69 8.62
N LYS A 218 -17.63 -29.27 9.78
CA LYS A 218 -16.27 -29.57 10.24
C LYS A 218 -15.62 -30.54 9.24
N PHE A 219 -14.47 -30.13 8.71
CA PHE A 219 -13.67 -30.89 7.74
C PHE A 219 -12.44 -31.49 8.39
N ASP A 220 -11.78 -30.74 9.28
CA ASP A 220 -10.56 -31.13 9.96
C ASP A 220 -10.50 -30.48 11.35
N GLU A 221 -9.75 -31.09 12.28
CA GLU A 221 -9.47 -30.56 13.62
C GLU A 221 -8.13 -31.04 14.13
N GLY A 222 -7.52 -30.27 15.03
CA GLY A 222 -6.26 -30.64 15.63
C GLY A 222 -5.91 -29.80 16.84
N THR A 223 -4.77 -30.13 17.44
CA THR A 223 -4.22 -29.40 18.59
C THR A 223 -3.03 -28.54 18.17
N MET A 224 -2.94 -27.36 18.75
CA MET A 224 -1.77 -26.49 18.66
C MET A 224 -0.84 -26.74 19.84
N SER A 225 0.47 -26.61 19.60
CA SER A 225 1.47 -26.77 20.68
C SER A 225 1.41 -25.64 21.69
N LEU A 226 0.96 -24.46 21.28
CA LEU A 226 0.83 -23.28 22.14
C LEU A 226 -0.50 -23.29 22.90
N PRO A 227 -0.52 -22.92 24.19
CA PRO A 227 -1.71 -22.89 25.01
C PRO A 227 -2.61 -21.66 24.74
N GLU A 228 -2.15 -20.74 23.94
CA GLU A 228 -2.88 -19.53 23.54
C GLU A 228 -2.96 -19.41 22.00
N ILE A 229 -3.85 -18.57 21.51
CA ILE A 229 -3.97 -18.32 20.07
C ILE A 229 -2.82 -17.41 19.63
N PRO A 230 -1.88 -17.87 18.80
CA PRO A 230 -0.68 -17.12 18.43
C PRO A 230 -1.01 -16.11 17.32
N PHE A 231 -1.77 -15.08 17.66
CA PHE A 231 -2.27 -14.08 16.73
C PHE A 231 -1.89 -12.66 17.18
N ALA A 232 -1.10 -11.98 16.38
CA ALA A 232 -0.67 -10.61 16.60
C ALA A 232 -1.45 -9.64 15.69
N VAL A 233 -1.70 -8.41 16.15
CA VAL A 233 -2.48 -7.40 15.42
C VAL A 233 -1.73 -6.08 15.37
N ALA A 234 -1.66 -5.46 14.19
CA ALA A 234 -1.16 -4.10 14.01
C ALA A 234 -2.23 -3.18 13.42
N TYR A 235 -2.20 -1.91 13.83
CA TYR A 235 -3.17 -0.90 13.42
C TYR A 235 -2.47 0.29 12.77
N SER A 236 -2.99 0.73 11.64
CA SER A 236 -2.61 2.03 11.07
C SER A 236 -3.50 3.16 11.58
N ASN A 237 -4.74 2.86 12.00
CA ASN A 237 -5.67 3.82 12.60
C ASN A 237 -6.70 3.09 13.48
N LYS A 238 -6.34 2.87 14.73
CA LYS A 238 -7.14 2.13 15.71
C LYS A 238 -8.31 2.98 16.23
N ILE A 239 -9.51 2.41 16.22
CA ILE A 239 -10.69 2.96 16.91
C ILE A 239 -10.92 2.20 18.23
N ASN A 240 -11.06 0.88 18.13
CA ASN A 240 -11.24 -0.04 19.25
C ASN A 240 -10.40 -1.29 19.07
N PHE A 241 -10.53 -2.26 19.96
CA PHE A 241 -9.90 -3.56 19.77
C PHE A 241 -10.50 -4.28 18.55
N MET A 242 -9.66 -4.63 17.57
CA MET A 242 -10.04 -5.22 16.28
C MET A 242 -10.99 -4.36 15.42
N GLU A 243 -11.05 -3.06 15.71
CA GLU A 243 -11.79 -2.09 14.91
C GLU A 243 -10.88 -0.95 14.50
N SER A 244 -10.94 -0.60 13.23
CA SER A 244 -10.13 0.46 12.64
C SER A 244 -10.87 1.16 11.51
N ARG A 245 -10.40 2.36 11.16
CA ARG A 245 -10.81 3.04 9.94
C ARG A 245 -9.60 3.06 8.99
N PRO A 246 -9.76 2.72 7.71
CA PRO A 246 -8.68 2.88 6.75
C PRO A 246 -8.17 4.34 6.74
N PRO A 247 -6.87 4.60 6.97
CA PRO A 247 -6.33 5.96 7.03
C PRO A 247 -6.48 6.71 5.71
N MET A 248 -6.55 5.96 4.61
CA MET A 248 -6.69 6.49 3.26
C MET A 248 -8.13 6.47 2.73
N ALA A 249 -9.15 6.28 3.58
CA ALA A 249 -10.55 6.23 3.13
C ALA A 249 -10.98 7.52 2.39
N ASP A 250 -10.60 8.68 2.92
CA ASP A 250 -10.93 9.96 2.31
C ASP A 250 -10.20 10.18 0.98
N ILE A 251 -8.97 9.65 0.85
CA ILE A 251 -8.20 9.65 -0.42
C ILE A 251 -8.87 8.73 -1.45
N ALA A 252 -9.44 7.59 -1.04
CA ALA A 252 -10.20 6.73 -1.94
C ALA A 252 -11.42 7.43 -2.56
N GLU A 253 -12.15 8.21 -1.74
CA GLU A 253 -13.29 9.01 -2.22
C GLU A 253 -12.84 10.14 -3.18
N LEU A 254 -11.73 10.80 -2.90
CA LEU A 254 -11.16 11.79 -3.81
C LEU A 254 -10.66 11.17 -5.11
N ASN A 255 -10.07 9.97 -5.05
CA ASN A 255 -9.67 9.22 -6.24
C ASN A 255 -10.88 8.84 -7.12
N LEU A 256 -11.99 8.42 -6.50
CA LEU A 256 -13.25 8.21 -7.20
C LEU A 256 -13.75 9.50 -7.86
N LYS A 257 -13.70 10.62 -7.15
CA LYS A 257 -14.07 11.94 -7.70
C LYS A 257 -13.20 12.33 -8.89
N ALA A 258 -11.89 12.12 -8.81
CA ALA A 258 -10.97 12.35 -9.93
C ALA A 258 -11.32 11.47 -11.14
N TYR A 259 -11.65 10.20 -10.93
CA TYR A 259 -12.09 9.28 -11.98
C TYR A 259 -13.33 9.79 -12.71
N GLN A 260 -14.35 10.28 -11.98
CA GLN A 260 -15.57 10.86 -12.55
C GLN A 260 -15.27 12.11 -13.37
N LEU A 261 -14.52 13.07 -12.80
CA LEU A 261 -14.17 14.31 -13.48
C LEU A 261 -13.35 14.08 -14.76
N GLN A 262 -12.39 13.15 -14.72
CA GLN A 262 -11.59 12.81 -15.89
C GLN A 262 -12.42 12.10 -16.96
N SER A 263 -13.39 11.24 -16.57
CA SER A 263 -14.34 10.63 -17.51
C SER A 263 -15.15 11.68 -18.24
N ASP A 264 -15.71 12.64 -17.49
CA ASP A 264 -16.56 13.71 -18.06
C ASP A 264 -15.75 14.62 -18.98
N LEU A 265 -14.55 15.04 -18.56
CA LEU A 265 -13.66 15.86 -19.39
C LEU A 265 -13.23 15.12 -20.66
N SER A 266 -12.83 13.87 -20.58
CA SER A 266 -12.42 13.07 -21.73
C SER A 266 -13.58 12.91 -22.73
N ASN A 267 -14.81 12.73 -22.25
CA ASN A 267 -15.99 12.66 -23.09
C ASN A 267 -16.30 13.98 -23.75
N GLN A 268 -16.26 15.09 -23.03
CA GLN A 268 -16.48 16.43 -23.58
C GLN A 268 -15.42 16.80 -24.62
N LEU A 269 -14.14 16.54 -24.35
CA LEU A 269 -13.06 16.78 -25.32
C LEU A 269 -13.24 15.92 -26.57
N HIS A 270 -13.67 14.66 -26.42
CA HIS A 270 -13.93 13.81 -27.57
C HIS A 270 -15.07 14.34 -28.45
N ILE A 271 -16.18 14.76 -27.86
CA ILE A 271 -17.31 15.32 -28.59
C ILE A 271 -16.90 16.64 -29.25
N SER A 272 -16.14 17.47 -28.56
CA SER A 272 -15.71 18.80 -29.05
C SER A 272 -14.62 18.74 -30.11
N SER A 273 -13.88 17.62 -30.20
CA SER A 273 -12.82 17.44 -31.21
C SER A 273 -13.38 17.21 -32.62
N VAL A 274 -14.69 16.97 -32.73
CA VAL A 274 -15.39 16.81 -34.03
C VAL A 274 -16.31 18.01 -34.25
N PRO A 275 -15.87 19.03 -35.00
CA PRO A 275 -16.73 20.18 -35.31
C PRO A 275 -17.99 19.75 -36.02
N MET A 276 -19.13 20.25 -35.56
CA MET A 276 -20.40 20.01 -36.25
C MET A 276 -20.59 20.99 -37.39
N LEU A 277 -20.73 20.49 -38.60
CA LEU A 277 -21.14 21.30 -39.75
C LEU A 277 -22.66 21.55 -39.71
N ALA A 278 -23.06 22.79 -39.46
CA ALA A 278 -24.44 23.18 -39.42
C ALA A 278 -24.83 23.92 -40.71
N PHE A 279 -25.97 23.54 -41.26
CA PHE A 279 -26.53 24.16 -42.44
C PHE A 279 -27.74 25.01 -42.04
N PHE A 280 -27.76 26.27 -42.43
CA PHE A 280 -28.83 27.20 -42.16
C PHE A 280 -29.47 27.62 -43.47
N GLY A 281 -30.83 27.78 -43.50
CA GLY A 281 -31.56 28.24 -44.67
C GLY A 281 -31.77 27.18 -45.75
N PHE A 282 -31.51 25.92 -45.44
CA PHE A 282 -31.85 24.80 -46.34
C PHE A 282 -33.30 24.35 -46.12
N PRO A 283 -34.06 24.09 -47.18
CA PRO A 283 -35.35 23.44 -47.03
C PRO A 283 -35.16 22.05 -46.44
N GLN A 284 -36.10 21.65 -45.62
CA GLN A 284 -36.08 20.33 -44.97
C GLN A 284 -36.42 19.25 -46.03
N SER A 285 -35.52 19.03 -46.99
CA SER A 285 -35.62 17.93 -47.97
C SER A 285 -34.91 16.71 -47.40
N SER A 286 -35.47 15.53 -47.70
CA SER A 286 -35.01 14.23 -47.23
C SER A 286 -33.69 13.75 -47.89
N GLU A 287 -32.94 14.61 -48.54
CA GLU A 287 -31.62 14.27 -49.12
C GLU A 287 -30.53 14.46 -48.08
N GLU A 288 -29.82 13.38 -47.78
CA GLU A 288 -28.60 13.43 -46.94
C GLU A 288 -27.55 14.28 -47.63
N VAL A 289 -27.14 15.35 -46.98
CA VAL A 289 -26.03 16.17 -47.44
C VAL A 289 -24.75 15.49 -47.06
N SER A 290 -24.05 14.91 -48.03
CA SER A 290 -22.69 14.36 -47.85
C SER A 290 -21.70 15.49 -47.85
N ALA A 291 -20.84 15.54 -46.83
CA ALA A 291 -19.74 16.47 -46.72
C ALA A 291 -18.44 15.70 -46.55
N GLY A 292 -17.56 15.74 -47.54
CA GLY A 292 -16.28 15.03 -47.53
C GLY A 292 -15.14 15.85 -48.18
N PRO A 293 -13.89 15.43 -48.04
CA PRO A 293 -12.76 16.07 -48.72
C PRO A 293 -12.94 16.02 -50.24
N GLY A 294 -13.05 17.18 -50.88
CA GLY A 294 -13.22 17.28 -52.34
C GLY A 294 -14.65 17.37 -52.82
N GLU A 295 -15.66 17.38 -51.96
CA GLU A 295 -17.08 17.61 -52.32
C GLU A 295 -17.39 19.10 -52.27
N ALA A 296 -18.01 19.60 -53.34
CA ALA A 296 -18.47 20.99 -53.41
C ALA A 296 -19.97 21.02 -53.05
N ILE A 297 -20.33 21.80 -52.02
CA ILE A 297 -21.72 22.00 -51.61
C ILE A 297 -22.24 23.31 -52.22
N ALA A 298 -23.30 23.23 -53.01
CA ALA A 298 -23.99 24.39 -53.55
C ALA A 298 -25.00 24.92 -52.51
N PHE A 299 -24.93 26.24 -52.23
CA PHE A 299 -25.81 26.92 -51.27
C PHE A 299 -26.99 27.63 -51.97
N PRO A 300 -28.22 27.58 -51.45
CA PRO A 300 -29.27 28.51 -51.78
C PRO A 300 -28.85 29.94 -51.49
N ALA A 301 -29.48 30.96 -52.14
CA ALA A 301 -29.07 32.39 -52.01
C ALA A 301 -29.06 32.88 -50.52
N GLU A 302 -29.86 32.30 -49.66
CA GLU A 302 -29.91 32.60 -48.22
C GLU A 302 -29.30 31.49 -47.34
N GLY A 303 -28.74 30.42 -47.93
CA GLY A 303 -28.13 29.30 -47.22
C GLY A 303 -26.70 29.62 -46.81
N ARG A 304 -26.33 29.15 -45.62
CA ARG A 304 -24.95 29.16 -45.11
C ARG A 304 -24.61 27.87 -44.38
N ALA A 305 -23.37 27.49 -44.43
CA ALA A 305 -22.80 26.45 -43.59
C ALA A 305 -21.78 27.05 -42.61
N GLU A 306 -21.85 26.60 -41.40
CA GLU A 306 -20.97 27.05 -40.31
C GLU A 306 -20.52 25.86 -39.51
N TYR A 307 -19.25 25.81 -39.18
CA TYR A 307 -18.77 24.86 -38.14
C TYR A 307 -19.16 25.41 -36.79
N ILE A 308 -19.93 24.64 -36.04
CA ILE A 308 -20.28 24.94 -34.66
C ILE A 308 -19.26 24.21 -33.78
N GLU A 309 -18.46 24.99 -33.11
CA GLU A 309 -17.51 24.50 -32.08
C GLU A 309 -18.00 24.94 -30.70
N PRO A 310 -17.94 24.04 -29.69
CA PRO A 310 -18.19 24.43 -28.31
C PRO A 310 -17.20 25.51 -27.86
N SER A 311 -17.69 26.56 -27.18
CA SER A 311 -16.80 27.55 -26.57
C SER A 311 -15.97 26.89 -25.47
N GLY A 312 -14.64 26.98 -25.54
CA GLY A 312 -13.70 26.30 -24.62
C GLY A 312 -13.76 26.71 -23.14
N ASN A 313 -14.61 27.66 -22.75
CA ASN A 313 -14.70 28.20 -21.39
C ASN A 313 -15.12 27.15 -20.34
N SER A 314 -15.92 26.15 -20.72
CA SER A 314 -16.34 25.07 -19.81
C SER A 314 -15.19 24.10 -19.48
N PHE A 315 -14.24 23.90 -20.38
CA PHE A 315 -13.11 23.01 -20.17
C PHE A 315 -12.14 23.55 -19.15
N GLU A 316 -11.89 24.86 -19.17
CA GLU A 316 -10.98 25.52 -18.21
C GLU A 316 -11.46 25.35 -16.77
N ALA A 317 -12.78 25.43 -16.54
CA ALA A 317 -13.36 25.20 -15.22
C ALA A 317 -13.19 23.75 -14.77
N GLN A 318 -13.32 22.79 -15.70
CA GLN A 318 -13.11 21.37 -15.38
C GLN A 318 -11.63 21.04 -15.13
N PHE A 319 -10.70 21.56 -15.92
CA PHE A 319 -9.26 21.43 -15.64
C PHE A 319 -8.93 21.95 -14.26
N LYS A 320 -9.38 23.16 -13.90
CA LYS A 320 -9.16 23.74 -12.57
C LYS A 320 -9.76 22.88 -11.44
N GLN A 321 -10.88 22.22 -11.71
CA GLN A 321 -11.50 21.31 -10.72
C GLN A 321 -10.70 20.02 -10.55
N ILE A 322 -10.17 19.46 -11.64
CA ILE A 322 -9.29 18.27 -11.60
C ILE A 322 -8.01 18.64 -10.85
N ASP A 323 -7.34 19.73 -11.22
CA ASP A 323 -6.12 20.22 -10.54
C ASP A 323 -6.36 20.41 -9.04
N ARG A 324 -7.52 20.95 -8.66
CA ARG A 324 -7.91 21.11 -7.25
C ARG A 324 -8.02 19.78 -6.53
N VAL A 325 -8.66 18.77 -7.13
CA VAL A 325 -8.82 17.44 -6.54
C VAL A 325 -7.45 16.75 -6.43
N GLU A 326 -6.63 16.83 -7.47
CA GLU A 326 -5.26 16.29 -7.45
C GLU A 326 -4.39 16.95 -6.36
N LYS A 327 -4.51 18.27 -6.23
CA LYS A 327 -3.83 19.00 -5.15
C LYS A 327 -4.30 18.56 -3.77
N GLN A 328 -5.62 18.36 -3.57
CA GLN A 328 -6.17 17.84 -2.32
C GLN A 328 -5.67 16.42 -2.01
N ILE A 329 -5.60 15.53 -3.00
CA ILE A 329 -5.06 14.18 -2.84
C ILE A 329 -3.59 14.25 -2.43
N ASN A 330 -2.79 15.10 -3.10
CA ASN A 330 -1.39 15.27 -2.79
C ASN A 330 -1.17 15.90 -1.40
N GLU A 331 -1.94 16.91 -1.05
CA GLU A 331 -1.86 17.55 0.28
C GLU A 331 -2.20 16.56 1.40
N LEU A 332 -3.29 15.78 1.26
CA LEU A 332 -3.67 14.77 2.25
C LEU A 332 -2.68 13.60 2.29
N GLY A 333 -2.22 13.15 1.12
CA GLY A 333 -1.25 12.05 1.02
C GLY A 333 0.13 12.45 1.55
N LEU A 334 0.63 13.64 1.19
CA LEU A 334 1.92 14.14 1.67
C LEU A 334 1.86 14.60 3.13
N ALA A 335 0.75 15.17 3.59
CA ALA A 335 0.57 15.51 5.01
C ALA A 335 0.55 14.26 5.89
N ALA A 336 -0.06 13.16 5.40
CA ALA A 336 -0.03 11.87 6.09
C ALA A 336 1.36 11.23 6.11
N VAL A 337 2.21 11.55 5.12
CA VAL A 337 3.49 10.88 4.87
C VAL A 337 4.68 11.73 5.29
N LEU A 338 4.69 13.02 4.97
CA LEU A 338 5.87 13.88 5.13
C LEU A 338 5.63 15.11 6.01
N GLY A 339 4.39 15.34 6.50
CA GLY A 339 4.05 16.56 7.23
C GLY A 339 4.25 17.85 6.44
N GLN A 340 4.34 17.79 5.11
CA GLN A 340 4.65 18.95 4.28
C GLN A 340 3.39 19.57 3.67
N LYS A 341 3.16 20.85 3.96
CA LYS A 341 2.34 21.70 3.09
C LYS A 341 3.15 22.12 1.85
N LEU A 342 2.56 21.97 0.68
CA LEU A 342 3.16 22.37 -0.61
C LEU A 342 3.24 23.89 -0.85
N SER A 343 2.91 24.74 0.15
CA SER A 343 3.03 26.19 0.06
C SER A 343 4.46 26.61 0.39
N ALA A 344 4.95 27.64 -0.32
CA ALA A 344 6.26 28.26 -0.09
C ALA A 344 6.30 28.92 1.30
N GLU A 345 6.65 28.16 2.32
CA GLU A 345 6.79 28.60 3.69
C GLU A 345 8.25 28.63 4.13
N THR A 346 8.53 29.41 5.17
CA THR A 346 9.87 29.58 5.72
C THR A 346 10.46 28.26 6.24
N ALA A 347 11.77 28.13 6.31
CA ALA A 347 12.48 26.93 6.78
C ALA A 347 12.00 26.43 8.19
N GLU A 348 11.52 27.35 9.01
CA GLU A 348 10.99 27.08 10.35
C GLU A 348 9.60 26.44 10.32
N SER A 349 8.73 26.90 9.42
CA SER A 349 7.41 26.31 9.17
C SER A 349 7.52 24.88 8.62
N LYS A 350 8.52 24.62 7.77
CA LYS A 350 8.82 23.28 7.26
C LYS A 350 9.25 22.30 8.35
N LYS A 351 9.94 22.75 9.41
CA LYS A 351 10.33 21.90 10.54
C LYS A 351 9.13 21.49 11.39
N ILE A 352 8.19 22.40 11.63
CA ILE A 352 6.97 22.14 12.43
C ILE A 352 6.03 21.19 11.70
N ASP A 353 5.84 21.36 10.40
CA ASP A 353 4.97 20.49 9.58
C ASP A 353 5.57 19.07 9.42
N ARG A 354 6.90 18.94 9.36
CA ARG A 354 7.60 17.65 9.39
C ARG A 354 7.30 16.87 10.67
N SER A 355 7.32 17.53 11.83
CA SER A 355 7.10 16.87 13.11
C SER A 355 5.69 16.25 13.27
N GLN A 356 4.67 16.76 12.55
CA GLN A 356 3.31 16.24 12.59
C GLN A 356 3.09 15.02 11.66
N GLY A 357 3.67 15.03 10.47
CA GLY A 357 3.61 13.90 9.54
C GLY A 357 4.45 12.72 10.02
N ASP A 358 5.64 13.01 10.56
CA ASP A 358 6.51 12.00 11.17
C ASP A 358 5.80 11.28 12.31
N SER A 359 4.96 11.96 13.08
CA SER A 359 4.24 11.34 14.20
C SER A 359 3.26 10.23 13.77
N THR A 360 2.55 10.38 12.64
CA THR A 360 1.61 9.38 12.15
C THR A 360 2.32 8.14 11.61
N MET A 361 3.35 8.34 10.79
CA MET A 361 4.14 7.23 10.26
C MET A 361 4.94 6.53 11.37
N MET A 362 5.43 7.27 12.38
CA MET A 362 6.08 6.68 13.55
C MET A 362 5.15 5.76 14.34
N VAL A 363 3.88 6.14 14.53
CA VAL A 363 2.89 5.26 15.20
C VAL A 363 2.65 4.00 14.37
N ILE A 364 2.55 4.12 13.05
CA ILE A 364 2.38 2.97 12.15
C ILE A 364 3.61 2.04 12.23
N ALA A 365 4.83 2.60 12.21
CA ALA A 365 6.06 1.84 12.36
C ALA A 365 6.16 1.12 13.72
N GLN A 366 5.78 1.82 14.81
CA GLN A 366 5.74 1.21 16.14
C GLN A 366 4.73 0.05 16.20
N GLN A 367 3.53 0.22 15.64
CA GLN A 367 2.52 -0.84 15.59
C GLN A 367 2.99 -2.05 14.77
N MET A 368 3.73 -1.81 13.68
CA MET A 368 4.34 -2.87 12.87
C MET A 368 5.42 -3.59 13.67
N GLN A 369 6.30 -2.85 14.37
CA GLN A 369 7.32 -3.42 15.23
C GLN A 369 6.72 -4.27 16.34
N ASP A 370 5.74 -3.74 17.10
CA ASP A 370 5.06 -4.46 18.19
C ASP A 370 4.41 -5.76 17.68
N MET A 371 3.85 -5.75 16.45
CA MET A 371 3.28 -6.95 15.85
C MET A 371 4.36 -7.97 15.50
N ILE A 372 5.47 -7.54 14.88
CA ILE A 372 6.59 -8.44 14.53
C ILE A 372 7.22 -9.02 15.80
N ASP A 373 7.41 -8.22 16.84
CA ASP A 373 7.94 -8.70 18.13
C ASP A 373 7.03 -9.78 18.76
N ASN A 374 5.70 -9.57 18.70
CA ASN A 374 4.75 -10.61 19.14
C ASN A 374 4.82 -11.87 18.25
N CYS A 375 5.00 -11.72 16.94
CA CYS A 375 5.17 -12.87 16.05
C CYS A 375 6.48 -13.62 16.35
N LEU A 376 7.58 -12.92 16.58
CA LEU A 376 8.86 -13.50 16.98
C LEU A 376 8.75 -14.24 18.31
N MET A 377 8.03 -13.66 19.29
CA MET A 377 7.76 -14.30 20.57
C MET A 377 7.01 -15.64 20.37
N PHE A 378 5.92 -15.67 19.58
CA PHE A 378 5.19 -16.92 19.30
C PHE A 378 6.06 -17.92 18.51
N HIS A 379 6.82 -17.42 17.53
CA HIS A 379 7.74 -18.25 16.75
C HIS A 379 8.79 -18.91 17.64
N GLY A 380 9.40 -18.13 18.56
CA GLY A 380 10.35 -18.66 19.57
C GLY A 380 9.71 -19.68 20.50
N GLN A 381 8.47 -19.45 20.96
CA GLN A 381 7.72 -20.42 21.78
C GLN A 381 7.52 -21.77 21.06
N TYR A 382 7.26 -21.78 19.75
CA TYR A 382 7.19 -23.01 18.96
C TYR A 382 8.51 -23.78 18.88
N LEU A 383 9.63 -23.04 18.88
CA LEU A 383 10.98 -23.61 18.83
C LEU A 383 11.57 -23.90 20.23
N GLY A 384 10.90 -23.43 21.29
CA GLY A 384 11.43 -23.51 22.65
C GLY A 384 12.62 -22.58 22.92
N SER A 385 12.72 -21.47 22.15
CA SER A 385 13.77 -20.45 22.26
C SER A 385 13.18 -19.06 22.54
N ASP A 386 14.03 -18.09 22.88
CA ASP A 386 13.63 -16.70 22.93
C ASP A 386 13.42 -16.17 21.51
N GLY A 387 12.34 -15.43 21.29
CA GLY A 387 12.01 -14.83 19.99
C GLY A 387 12.90 -13.64 19.63
N GLY A 388 13.52 -13.00 20.61
CA GLY A 388 14.20 -11.74 20.43
C GLY A 388 13.24 -10.58 20.15
N SER A 389 13.75 -9.56 19.46
CA SER A 389 13.00 -8.37 19.08
C SER A 389 13.42 -7.87 17.70
N CYS A 390 12.69 -6.92 17.15
CA CYS A 390 13.07 -6.28 15.91
C CYS A 390 13.07 -4.75 16.03
N PHE A 391 13.68 -4.11 15.07
CA PHE A 391 13.59 -2.66 14.87
C PHE A 391 13.09 -2.37 13.47
N VAL A 392 11.95 -1.67 13.40
CA VAL A 392 11.36 -1.16 12.14
C VAL A 392 11.77 0.29 11.96
N ASN A 393 12.17 0.63 10.75
CA ASN A 393 12.63 1.97 10.39
C ASN A 393 11.62 3.06 10.77
N ARG A 394 12.10 4.12 11.42
CA ARG A 394 11.34 5.32 11.81
C ARG A 394 11.89 6.59 11.18
N ASP A 395 12.93 6.47 10.36
CA ASP A 395 13.51 7.55 9.60
C ASP A 395 12.97 7.49 8.17
N PHE A 396 11.94 8.29 7.89
CA PHE A 396 11.19 8.24 6.62
C PHE A 396 11.74 9.20 5.57
N VAL A 397 12.60 10.13 5.96
CA VAL A 397 13.18 11.13 5.09
C VAL A 397 14.69 10.92 5.03
N ALA A 398 15.23 10.69 3.84
CA ALA A 398 16.68 10.66 3.66
C ALA A 398 17.27 12.01 4.06
N GLN A 399 17.83 12.10 5.26
CA GLN A 399 18.58 13.27 5.71
C GLN A 399 20.04 13.04 5.34
N ARG A 400 20.38 13.12 4.07
CA ARG A 400 21.80 13.15 3.69
C ARG A 400 22.41 14.43 4.24
N LEU A 401 23.47 14.26 5.03
CA LEU A 401 24.26 15.39 5.48
C LEU A 401 24.80 16.16 4.27
N GLU A 402 24.61 17.48 4.28
CA GLU A 402 25.21 18.33 3.28
C GLU A 402 26.73 18.38 3.48
N PRO A 403 27.52 18.61 2.42
CA PRO A 403 28.99 18.69 2.54
C PRO A 403 29.49 19.67 3.62
N GLN A 404 28.73 20.75 3.88
CA GLN A 404 29.04 21.73 4.93
C GLN A 404 28.80 21.18 6.34
N GLU A 405 27.78 20.34 6.52
CA GLU A 405 27.50 19.67 7.81
C GLU A 405 28.55 18.61 8.11
N ILE A 406 28.98 17.85 7.09
CA ILE A 406 30.09 16.88 7.22
C ILE A 406 31.36 17.57 7.63
N GLN A 407 31.71 18.73 7.00
CA GLN A 407 32.87 19.52 7.37
C GLN A 407 32.79 20.04 8.82
N SER A 408 31.58 20.46 9.24
CA SER A 408 31.38 20.93 10.61
C SER A 408 31.57 19.79 11.63
N LEU A 409 31.07 18.58 11.35
CA LEU A 409 31.28 17.40 12.18
C LEU A 409 32.76 17.02 12.27
N LEU A 410 33.50 17.05 11.16
CA LEU A 410 34.94 16.80 11.12
C LEU A 410 35.71 17.85 11.91
N GLN A 411 35.32 19.13 11.87
CA GLN A 411 35.93 20.20 12.68
C GLN A 411 35.67 19.98 14.17
N LEU A 412 34.48 19.58 14.60
CA LEU A 412 34.14 19.27 15.97
C LEU A 412 34.96 18.07 16.49
N TYR A 413 35.12 17.04 15.66
CA TYR A 413 35.97 15.89 15.98
C TYR A 413 37.44 16.29 16.09
N THR A 414 37.98 17.06 15.13
CA THR A 414 39.37 17.53 15.14
C THR A 414 39.66 18.46 16.32
N ALA A 415 38.64 19.24 16.75
CA ALA A 415 38.72 20.08 17.94
C ALA A 415 38.60 19.29 19.27
N GLY A 416 38.40 17.96 19.22
CA GLY A 416 38.23 17.12 20.40
C GLY A 416 36.90 17.34 21.14
N THR A 417 35.91 17.93 20.51
CA THR A 417 34.62 18.25 21.11
C THR A 417 33.64 17.04 21.06
N ILE A 418 33.81 16.18 20.07
CA ILE A 418 33.06 14.93 19.92
C ILE A 418 34.01 13.74 19.78
N THR A 419 33.54 12.56 20.16
CA THR A 419 34.28 11.30 20.02
C THR A 419 34.24 10.76 18.61
N GLN A 420 35.14 9.83 18.26
CA GLN A 420 35.11 9.11 16.99
C GLN A 420 33.79 8.33 16.82
N GLU A 421 33.32 7.70 17.86
CA GLU A 421 32.03 7.01 17.89
C GLU A 421 30.88 7.94 17.53
N THR A 422 30.82 9.13 18.14
CA THR A 422 29.80 10.15 17.83
C THR A 422 29.89 10.61 16.37
N LEU A 423 31.11 10.82 15.85
CA LEU A 423 31.33 11.20 14.47
C LEU A 423 30.81 10.12 13.49
N LEU A 424 31.25 8.87 13.68
CA LEU A 424 30.86 7.74 12.83
C LEU A 424 29.36 7.48 12.89
N THR A 425 28.77 7.56 14.09
CA THR A 425 27.32 7.45 14.28
C THR A 425 26.57 8.53 13.51
N GLN A 426 27.01 9.79 13.61
CA GLN A 426 26.37 10.91 12.88
C GLN A 426 26.54 10.79 11.35
N LEU A 427 27.67 10.30 10.87
CA LEU A 427 27.91 10.04 9.44
C LEU A 427 27.07 8.86 8.93
N HIS A 428 26.88 7.83 9.76
CA HIS A 428 26.01 6.68 9.43
C HIS A 428 24.53 7.08 9.45
N GLU A 429 24.07 7.79 10.48
CA GLU A 429 22.71 8.34 10.55
C GLU A 429 22.42 9.31 9.41
N GLY A 430 23.43 10.10 9.00
CA GLY A 430 23.37 11.03 7.88
C GLY A 430 23.55 10.38 6.49
N GLU A 431 23.49 9.05 6.40
CA GLU A 431 23.59 8.28 5.14
C GLU A 431 24.83 8.60 4.28
N VAL A 432 25.92 8.99 4.93
CA VAL A 432 27.25 9.19 4.31
C VAL A 432 27.99 7.85 4.24
N LEU A 433 27.81 7.02 5.28
CA LEU A 433 28.32 5.65 5.37
C LEU A 433 27.20 4.68 4.98
N GLY A 434 27.57 3.55 4.36
CA GLY A 434 26.60 2.55 3.89
C GLY A 434 25.84 1.87 5.05
N ASP A 435 24.67 1.28 4.74
CA ASP A 435 23.84 0.59 5.73
C ASP A 435 24.51 -0.65 6.36
N GLU A 436 25.54 -1.21 5.70
CA GLU A 436 26.33 -2.35 6.18
C GLU A 436 27.49 -1.92 7.10
N PHE A 437 27.65 -0.60 7.35
CA PHE A 437 28.73 -0.07 8.16
C PHE A 437 28.42 -0.22 9.66
N GLU A 438 29.20 -1.03 10.36
CA GLU A 438 29.10 -1.25 11.81
C GLU A 438 30.09 -0.33 12.52
N VAL A 439 29.56 0.66 13.28
CA VAL A 439 30.38 1.66 13.99
C VAL A 439 31.32 1.02 15.00
N GLU A 440 30.87 0.00 15.71
CA GLU A 440 31.64 -0.71 16.74
C GLU A 440 32.82 -1.49 16.13
N GLU A 441 32.58 -2.19 15.01
CA GLU A 441 33.65 -2.93 14.30
C GLU A 441 34.74 -2.00 13.77
N GLU A 442 34.35 -0.82 13.25
CA GLU A 442 35.31 0.16 12.75
C GLU A 442 36.14 0.80 13.88
N ILE A 443 35.51 1.03 15.05
CA ILE A 443 36.25 1.53 16.24
C ILE A 443 37.24 0.49 16.71
N GLU A 444 36.84 -0.78 16.86
CA GLU A 444 37.73 -1.88 17.25
C GLU A 444 38.88 -2.07 16.24
N ALA A 445 38.59 -1.96 14.94
CA ALA A 445 39.57 -2.04 13.88
C ALA A 445 40.61 -0.89 13.96
N THR A 446 40.15 0.33 14.27
CA THR A 446 41.01 1.50 14.43
C THR A 446 41.84 1.44 15.72
N GLU A 447 41.27 0.97 16.83
CA GLU A 447 41.98 0.80 18.11
C GLU A 447 43.02 -0.34 18.08
N SER A 448 42.73 -1.41 17.31
CA SER A 448 43.66 -2.54 17.14
C SER A 448 44.84 -2.27 16.21
N GLY A 449 45.00 -1.03 15.73
CA GLY A 449 46.15 -0.61 14.90
C GLY A 449 46.04 -1.03 13.44
N GLY A 450 44.81 -1.31 12.96
CA GLY A 450 44.51 -1.73 11.60
C GLY A 450 44.51 -0.63 10.53
N LEU A 451 45.11 0.53 10.77
CA LEU A 451 45.39 1.47 9.70
C LEU A 451 46.49 0.87 8.81
N ARG A 452 46.09 0.30 7.67
CA ARG A 452 47.05 0.05 6.59
C ARG A 452 47.74 1.36 6.30
N GLU A 453 49.05 1.43 6.59
CA GLU A 453 49.90 2.47 6.04
C GLU A 453 49.68 2.52 4.53
N ILE A 454 49.03 3.57 4.07
CA ILE A 454 49.06 3.94 2.65
C ILE A 454 50.42 4.57 2.44
N SER A 455 51.44 3.74 2.38
CA SER A 455 52.79 4.09 2.04
C SER A 455 53.30 3.21 0.92
N GLU A 456 52.79 3.45 -0.29
CA GLU A 456 53.61 3.29 -1.48
C GLU A 456 53.26 4.41 -2.46
N PRO A 457 54.27 5.25 -2.83
CA PRO A 457 54.06 6.23 -3.89
C PRO A 457 53.79 5.45 -5.18
N ILE A 458 52.78 5.89 -5.92
CA ILE A 458 52.57 5.45 -7.29
C ILE A 458 53.88 5.72 -8.04
N GLU A 459 54.62 4.67 -8.40
CA GLU A 459 55.72 4.77 -9.37
C GLU A 459 55.12 5.39 -10.65
N GLU A 460 55.66 6.55 -11.03
CA GLU A 460 55.35 7.15 -12.34
C GLU A 460 55.68 6.13 -13.40
N ALA A 461 54.69 5.71 -14.13
CA ALA A 461 54.88 4.86 -15.32
C ALA A 461 55.74 5.63 -16.34
N ASP A 462 56.94 5.10 -16.57
CA ASP A 462 57.87 5.58 -17.58
C ASP A 462 57.20 5.53 -18.95
N GLU A 463 56.95 6.71 -19.51
CA GLU A 463 56.49 6.91 -20.87
C GLU A 463 57.66 6.63 -21.84
N SER A 464 57.99 5.37 -22.10
CA SER A 464 58.78 5.01 -23.24
C SER A 464 57.87 4.78 -24.46
N MET A 465 57.76 5.76 -25.31
CA MET A 465 57.16 5.70 -26.66
C MET A 465 57.89 4.60 -27.48
N PRO A 466 57.18 3.71 -28.15
CA PRO A 466 57.81 2.91 -29.22
C PRO A 466 57.99 3.77 -30.48
N GLU A 467 59.23 3.78 -30.96
CA GLU A 467 59.60 4.35 -32.28
C GLU A 467 58.82 3.62 -33.38
N GLN A 468 58.28 4.42 -34.33
CA GLN A 468 57.73 3.94 -35.57
C GLN A 468 58.85 3.44 -36.48
N PRO A 469 58.74 2.28 -37.19
CA PRO A 469 59.64 1.94 -38.28
C PRO A 469 59.29 2.78 -39.52
N ALA A 470 60.35 3.38 -40.12
CA ALA A 470 60.31 4.06 -41.39
C ALA A 470 60.10 3.10 -42.57
N ASP A 471 59.44 3.63 -43.57
CA ASP A 471 59.16 3.03 -44.89
C ASP A 471 60.33 2.30 -45.55
N GLU A 472 60.00 1.16 -46.16
CA GLU A 472 60.37 0.78 -47.52
C GLU A 472 59.27 -0.08 -48.17
#